data_1f53a41c4d1ccbc03e946cf5436fc556
#
_entry.id   1f53a41c4d1ccbc03e946cf5436fc556
#
_cell.length_a   1.000
_cell.length_b   1.000
_cell.length_c   1.000
_cell.angle_alpha   90.00
_cell.angle_beta   90.00
_cell.angle_gamma   90.00
#
_symmetry.space_group_name_H-M   'P 1'
#
loop_
_entity.id
_entity.type
_entity.pdbx_description
1 polymer ?
#
loop_
_entity_poly.entity_id
_entity_poly.type
_entity_poly.pdbx_seq_one_letter_code
_entity_poly.pdbx_strand_id
1 'polypeptide(L)'
;MEEHIIADKTLIRTAKVISAVFTPFSIPFLAFLVLFIFSYLRIMPLQYKLIVLGVVYCFTILMPTLTIFIFRKINGFSPEELVERKRRYIPFILTITSYVFCLLMMHRLNIPWYMTGIILSALVVMIICVIVNLKWKLSEHMAGAGAVIGGLVAFSALFSYNPVWWLCLFILVAGVLGTARIILRHHTLGEVMGGFAVGLICSLLVLHPLSNILFRIFPLLRALFN
;
A
#
# COMPACT_ATOMS: atom_id res chain seq x y z
N MET A 1 -15.90 33.30 17.05
CA MET A 1 -14.43 33.13 16.88
C MET A 1 -13.92 31.85 17.57
N GLU A 2 -14.29 31.59 18.83
CA GLU A 2 -13.91 30.34 19.53
C GLU A 2 -14.47 29.05 18.89
N GLU A 3 -15.74 29.04 18.46
CA GLU A 3 -16.33 27.89 17.77
C GLU A 3 -15.58 27.51 16.48
N HIS A 4 -15.15 28.51 15.69
CA HIS A 4 -14.35 28.27 14.49
C HIS A 4 -12.98 27.64 14.81
N ILE A 5 -12.34 28.10 15.89
CA ILE A 5 -11.04 27.58 16.33
C ILE A 5 -11.17 26.13 16.84
N ILE A 6 -12.27 25.83 17.56
CA ILE A 6 -12.55 24.48 18.06
C ILE A 6 -12.87 23.53 16.90
N ALA A 7 -13.69 23.96 15.93
CA ALA A 7 -14.01 23.19 14.74
C ALA A 7 -12.76 22.85 13.92
N ASP A 8 -11.85 23.80 13.73
CA ASP A 8 -10.58 23.60 13.04
C ASP A 8 -9.68 22.59 13.77
N LYS A 9 -9.57 22.67 15.10
CA LYS A 9 -8.78 21.72 15.89
C LYS A 9 -9.34 20.29 15.82
N THR A 10 -10.66 20.16 15.89
CA THR A 10 -11.34 18.85 15.79
C THR A 10 -11.13 18.24 14.40
N LEU A 11 -11.29 19.05 13.34
CA LEU A 11 -11.08 18.63 11.96
C LEU A 11 -9.65 18.13 11.72
N ILE A 12 -8.65 18.87 12.19
CA ILE A 12 -7.24 18.49 12.11
C ILE A 12 -6.97 17.19 12.88
N ARG A 13 -7.55 17.04 14.08
CA ARG A 13 -7.40 15.81 14.88
C ARG A 13 -8.01 14.61 14.18
N THR A 14 -9.21 14.72 13.63
CA THR A 14 -9.88 13.68 12.87
C THR A 14 -9.07 13.30 11.63
N ALA A 15 -8.57 14.27 10.87
CA ALA A 15 -7.71 14.03 9.71
C ALA A 15 -6.40 13.30 10.08
N LYS A 16 -5.79 13.61 11.23
CA LYS A 16 -4.62 12.89 11.75
C LYS A 16 -4.94 11.44 12.07
N VAL A 17 -6.07 11.17 12.72
CA VAL A 17 -6.49 9.80 13.06
C VAL A 17 -6.75 8.99 11.80
N ILE A 18 -7.50 9.54 10.82
CA ILE A 18 -7.75 8.87 9.54
C ILE A 18 -6.43 8.54 8.83
N SER A 19 -5.52 9.50 8.75
CA SER A 19 -4.22 9.30 8.11
C SER A 19 -3.34 8.29 8.84
N ALA A 20 -3.47 8.17 10.17
CA ALA A 20 -2.73 7.21 10.98
C ALA A 20 -3.27 5.78 10.86
N VAL A 21 -4.58 5.62 10.70
CA VAL A 21 -5.23 4.30 10.51
C VAL A 21 -4.88 3.72 9.14
N PHE A 22 -4.96 4.54 8.08
CA PHE A 22 -4.69 4.12 6.71
C PHE A 22 -3.25 4.41 6.29
N THR A 23 -2.26 3.90 7.04
CA THR A 23 -0.85 4.05 6.65
C THR A 23 -0.54 3.21 5.40
N PRO A 24 0.38 3.64 4.51
CA PRO A 24 0.78 2.86 3.35
C PRO A 24 1.27 1.46 3.72
N PHE A 25 1.89 1.30 4.89
CA PHE A 25 2.43 0.04 5.38
C PHE A 25 1.35 -0.98 5.78
N SER A 26 0.20 -0.51 6.28
CA SER A 26 -0.91 -1.37 6.71
C SER A 26 -1.76 -1.88 5.54
N ILE A 27 -1.73 -1.20 4.40
CA ILE A 27 -2.59 -1.51 3.25
C ILE A 27 -2.42 -2.94 2.73
N PRO A 28 -1.20 -3.47 2.48
CA PRO A 28 -1.05 -4.86 2.03
C PRO A 28 -1.59 -5.85 3.05
N PHE A 29 -1.34 -5.64 4.34
CA PHE A 29 -1.85 -6.50 5.40
C PHE A 29 -3.38 -6.51 5.45
N LEU A 30 -4.01 -5.33 5.38
CA LEU A 30 -5.46 -5.20 5.32
C LEU A 30 -6.05 -5.87 4.08
N ALA A 31 -5.38 -5.77 2.92
CA ALA A 31 -5.80 -6.45 1.70
C ALA A 31 -5.85 -7.97 1.89
N PHE A 32 -4.82 -8.58 2.50
CA PHE A 32 -4.82 -10.02 2.82
C PHE A 32 -5.91 -10.38 3.82
N LEU A 33 -6.14 -9.54 4.82
CA LEU A 33 -7.16 -9.77 5.83
C LEU A 33 -8.56 -9.79 5.19
N VAL A 34 -8.86 -8.82 4.34
CA VAL A 34 -10.11 -8.75 3.57
C VAL A 34 -10.25 -9.98 2.67
N LEU A 35 -9.19 -10.38 1.95
CA LEU A 35 -9.22 -11.57 1.11
C LEU A 35 -9.53 -12.84 1.90
N PHE A 36 -8.92 -13.05 3.06
CA PHE A 36 -9.13 -14.25 3.87
C PHE A 36 -10.47 -14.29 4.59
N ILE A 37 -11.12 -13.15 4.82
CA ILE A 37 -12.42 -13.09 5.49
C ILE A 37 -13.56 -13.11 4.47
N PHE A 38 -13.45 -12.36 3.40
CA PHE A 38 -14.59 -12.03 2.52
C PHE A 38 -14.51 -12.61 1.11
N SER A 39 -13.39 -13.25 0.72
CA SER A 39 -13.29 -13.94 -0.57
C SER A 39 -13.47 -15.46 -0.41
N TYR A 40 -13.46 -16.18 -1.54
CA TYR A 40 -13.46 -17.64 -1.50
C TYR A 40 -12.21 -18.23 -0.78
N LEU A 41 -11.15 -17.45 -0.57
CA LEU A 41 -9.98 -17.85 0.21
C LEU A 41 -10.29 -18.04 1.71
N ARG A 42 -11.49 -17.70 2.16
CA ARG A 42 -11.96 -18.04 3.52
C ARG A 42 -11.96 -19.55 3.79
N ILE A 43 -11.98 -20.39 2.75
CA ILE A 43 -11.95 -21.86 2.85
C ILE A 43 -10.57 -22.37 3.26
N MET A 44 -9.50 -21.60 3.05
CA MET A 44 -8.14 -21.99 3.42
C MET A 44 -8.00 -22.31 4.92
N PRO A 45 -7.16 -23.30 5.29
CA PRO A 45 -6.92 -23.64 6.69
C PRO A 45 -6.45 -22.44 7.51
N LEU A 46 -6.89 -22.37 8.77
CA LEU A 46 -6.52 -21.26 9.67
C LEU A 46 -5.01 -21.11 9.82
N GLN A 47 -4.29 -22.23 9.95
CA GLN A 47 -2.83 -22.23 10.07
C GLN A 47 -2.16 -21.55 8.87
N TYR A 48 -2.60 -21.86 7.64
CA TYR A 48 -2.10 -21.24 6.43
C TYR A 48 -2.35 -19.71 6.43
N LYS A 49 -3.58 -19.29 6.77
CA LYS A 49 -3.93 -17.87 6.88
C LYS A 49 -3.03 -17.13 7.87
N LEU A 50 -2.82 -17.74 9.06
CA LEU A 50 -1.98 -17.14 10.11
C LEU A 50 -0.52 -17.03 9.67
N ILE A 51 0.03 -18.02 8.98
CA ILE A 51 1.39 -17.97 8.45
C ILE A 51 1.52 -16.82 7.42
N VAL A 52 0.61 -16.77 6.44
CA VAL A 52 0.65 -15.71 5.41
C VAL A 52 0.48 -14.32 6.04
N LEU A 53 -0.51 -14.14 6.91
CA LEU A 53 -0.72 -12.88 7.63
C LEU A 53 0.47 -12.51 8.50
N GLY A 54 1.10 -13.48 9.17
CA GLY A 54 2.29 -13.26 9.98
C GLY A 54 3.48 -12.79 9.15
N VAL A 55 3.73 -13.41 8.00
CA VAL A 55 4.79 -13.00 7.06
C VAL A 55 4.51 -11.59 6.54
N VAL A 56 3.30 -11.35 6.03
CA VAL A 56 2.93 -10.03 5.51
C VAL A 56 3.04 -8.97 6.60
N TYR A 57 2.49 -9.19 7.79
CA TYR A 57 2.59 -8.26 8.92
C TYR A 57 4.04 -7.95 9.29
N CYS A 58 4.88 -8.97 9.39
CA CYS A 58 6.28 -8.83 9.75
C CYS A 58 7.03 -7.93 8.75
N PHE A 59 6.88 -8.20 7.45
CA PHE A 59 7.65 -7.50 6.43
C PHE A 59 7.01 -6.21 5.92
N THR A 60 5.68 -6.02 6.03
CA THR A 60 5.05 -4.78 5.55
C THR A 60 4.82 -3.76 6.65
N ILE A 61 4.68 -4.17 7.91
CA ILE A 61 4.43 -3.27 9.04
C ILE A 61 5.61 -3.26 10.01
N LEU A 62 5.94 -4.42 10.60
CA LEU A 62 6.90 -4.49 11.70
C LEU A 62 8.30 -4.07 11.26
N MET A 63 8.85 -4.71 10.22
CA MET A 63 10.22 -4.44 9.76
C MET A 63 10.41 -3.00 9.24
N PRO A 64 9.56 -2.43 8.36
CA PRO A 64 9.71 -1.04 7.94
C PRO A 64 9.60 -0.07 9.12
N THR A 65 8.61 -0.26 10.00
CA THR A 65 8.41 0.62 11.15
C THR A 65 9.61 0.58 12.10
N LEU A 66 10.10 -0.62 12.41
CA LEU A 66 11.24 -0.82 13.30
C LEU A 66 12.53 -0.23 12.71
N THR A 67 12.82 -0.52 11.44
CA THR A 67 14.02 -0.02 10.76
C THR A 67 14.03 1.50 10.65
N ILE A 68 12.89 2.12 10.30
CA ILE A 68 12.74 3.57 10.26
C ILE A 68 12.88 4.17 11.66
N PHE A 69 12.30 3.55 12.69
CA PHE A 69 12.42 4.00 14.07
C PHE A 69 13.90 3.95 14.56
N ILE A 70 14.57 2.83 14.34
CA ILE A 70 15.98 2.66 14.70
C ILE A 70 16.85 3.68 13.95
N PHE A 71 16.65 3.82 12.64
CA PHE A 71 17.38 4.79 11.82
C PHE A 71 17.23 6.22 12.35
N ARG A 72 16.01 6.61 12.69
CA ARG A 72 15.74 7.93 13.30
C ARG A 72 16.47 8.11 14.62
N LYS A 73 16.39 7.11 15.49
CA LYS A 73 16.99 7.18 16.82
C LYS A 73 18.53 7.31 16.75
N ILE A 74 19.17 6.57 15.84
CA ILE A 74 20.62 6.61 15.65
C ILE A 74 21.08 7.96 15.10
N ASN A 75 20.34 8.54 14.15
CA ASN A 75 20.72 9.78 13.48
C ASN A 75 20.14 11.06 14.12
N GLY A 76 19.34 10.93 15.18
CA GLY A 76 18.74 12.07 15.88
C GLY A 76 17.65 12.80 15.07
N PHE A 77 17.08 12.19 14.03
CA PHE A 77 16.09 12.83 13.17
C PHE A 77 14.70 12.90 13.83
N SER A 78 14.07 14.07 13.73
CA SER A 78 12.66 14.23 14.09
C SER A 78 11.73 13.54 13.07
N PRO A 79 10.47 13.17 13.46
CA PRO A 79 9.50 12.63 12.51
C PRO A 79 9.23 13.55 11.34
N GLU A 80 9.25 14.86 11.57
CA GLU A 80 8.95 15.90 10.61
C GLU A 80 10.03 16.03 9.54
N GLU A 81 11.29 15.83 9.92
CA GLU A 81 12.42 15.87 8.98
C GLU A 81 12.40 14.74 7.95
N LEU A 82 11.88 13.55 8.30
CA LEU A 82 11.72 12.45 7.35
C LEU A 82 10.55 12.65 6.38
N VAL A 83 9.65 13.58 6.66
CA VAL A 83 8.55 13.97 5.74
C VAL A 83 9.08 14.92 4.65
N GLU A 84 10.21 15.57 4.87
CA GLU A 84 10.87 16.40 3.86
C GLU A 84 11.24 15.59 2.62
N ARG A 85 10.99 16.16 1.43
CA ARG A 85 11.20 15.48 0.15
C ARG A 85 12.59 14.85 0.00
N LYS A 86 13.64 15.56 0.42
CA LYS A 86 15.03 15.11 0.29
C LYS A 86 15.40 13.94 1.20
N ARG A 87 14.72 13.78 2.35
CA ARG A 87 15.03 12.73 3.34
C ARG A 87 14.10 11.51 3.23
N ARG A 88 13.01 11.61 2.45
CA ARG A 88 12.05 10.51 2.25
C ARG A 88 12.62 9.28 1.55
N TYR A 89 13.76 9.40 0.87
CA TYR A 89 14.39 8.24 0.22
C TYR A 89 14.76 7.13 1.19
N ILE A 90 15.16 7.49 2.41
CA ILE A 90 15.62 6.51 3.40
C ILE A 90 14.47 5.60 3.83
N PRO A 91 13.30 6.12 4.30
CA PRO A 91 12.14 5.28 4.53
C PRO A 91 11.72 4.44 3.33
N PHE A 92 11.77 5.00 2.11
CA PHE A 92 11.43 4.28 0.89
C PHE A 92 12.36 3.07 0.65
N ILE A 93 13.68 3.28 0.70
CA ILE A 93 14.66 2.21 0.48
C ILE A 93 14.48 1.10 1.52
N LEU A 94 14.33 1.45 2.79
CA LEU A 94 14.12 0.48 3.86
C LEU A 94 12.84 -0.34 3.64
N THR A 95 11.76 0.31 3.21
CA THR A 95 10.50 -0.36 2.92
C THR A 95 10.58 -1.24 1.67
N ILE A 96 11.19 -0.76 0.59
CA ILE A 96 11.44 -1.53 -0.63
C ILE A 96 12.21 -2.80 -0.29
N THR A 97 13.31 -2.68 0.47
CA THR A 97 14.12 -3.83 0.91
C THR A 97 13.26 -4.83 1.70
N SER A 98 12.44 -4.36 2.64
CA SER A 98 11.55 -5.21 3.41
C SER A 98 10.52 -5.94 2.54
N TYR A 99 9.95 -5.28 1.54
CA TYR A 99 8.98 -5.89 0.61
C TYR A 99 9.64 -6.93 -0.32
N VAL A 100 10.88 -6.70 -0.74
CA VAL A 100 11.67 -7.71 -1.47
C VAL A 100 11.86 -8.95 -0.60
N PHE A 101 12.23 -8.80 0.67
CA PHE A 101 12.33 -9.94 1.60
C PHE A 101 10.98 -10.64 1.82
N CYS A 102 9.88 -9.88 1.88
CA CYS A 102 8.53 -10.45 1.93
C CYS A 102 8.25 -11.36 0.73
N LEU A 103 8.55 -10.89 -0.48
CA LEU A 103 8.38 -11.68 -1.72
C LEU A 103 9.25 -12.94 -1.71
N LEU A 104 10.50 -12.84 -1.29
CA LEU A 104 11.39 -14.00 -1.17
C LEU A 104 10.85 -15.03 -0.18
N MET A 105 10.35 -14.59 0.98
CA MET A 105 9.73 -15.48 1.97
C MET A 105 8.44 -16.11 1.43
N MET A 106 7.58 -15.34 0.77
CA MET A 106 6.36 -15.86 0.16
C MET A 106 6.67 -16.90 -0.91
N HIS A 107 7.71 -16.67 -1.71
CA HIS A 107 8.18 -17.64 -2.70
C HIS A 107 8.69 -18.93 -2.04
N ARG A 108 9.52 -18.82 -1.00
CA ARG A 108 10.01 -19.99 -0.21
C ARG A 108 8.89 -20.81 0.40
N LEU A 109 7.79 -20.17 0.79
CA LEU A 109 6.61 -20.82 1.35
C LEU A 109 5.63 -21.33 0.29
N ASN A 110 5.99 -21.26 -1.00
CA ASN A 110 5.14 -21.63 -2.14
C ASN A 110 3.76 -20.96 -2.10
N ILE A 111 3.70 -19.69 -1.68
CA ILE A 111 2.46 -18.92 -1.66
C ILE A 111 2.05 -18.61 -3.11
N PRO A 112 0.76 -18.83 -3.47
CA PRO A 112 0.29 -18.64 -4.85
C PRO A 112 0.58 -17.25 -5.42
N TRP A 113 0.83 -17.18 -6.73
CA TRP A 113 1.21 -15.96 -7.45
C TRP A 113 0.20 -14.80 -7.29
N TYR A 114 -1.09 -15.06 -7.21
CA TYR A 114 -2.10 -14.03 -7.01
C TYR A 114 -2.02 -13.36 -5.62
N MET A 115 -1.51 -14.05 -4.62
CA MET A 115 -1.20 -13.48 -3.31
C MET A 115 0.13 -12.73 -3.33
N THR A 116 1.19 -13.34 -3.89
CA THR A 116 2.49 -12.66 -4.03
C THR A 116 2.38 -11.41 -4.91
N GLY A 117 1.49 -11.43 -5.90
CA GLY A 117 1.16 -10.29 -6.75
C GLY A 117 0.71 -9.04 -5.99
N ILE A 118 0.05 -9.19 -4.83
CA ILE A 118 -0.36 -8.05 -3.98
C ILE A 118 0.89 -7.31 -3.46
N ILE A 119 1.86 -8.06 -2.93
CA ILE A 119 3.10 -7.46 -2.43
C ILE A 119 3.94 -6.92 -3.60
N LEU A 120 3.96 -7.63 -4.72
CA LEU A 120 4.64 -7.16 -5.93
C LEU A 120 4.03 -5.85 -6.44
N SER A 121 2.70 -5.73 -6.48
CA SER A 121 2.05 -4.48 -6.89
C SER A 121 2.38 -3.32 -5.94
N ALA A 122 2.39 -3.58 -4.63
CA ALA A 122 2.78 -2.58 -3.63
C ALA A 122 4.25 -2.16 -3.79
N LEU A 123 5.14 -3.11 -4.09
CA LEU A 123 6.56 -2.83 -4.38
C LEU A 123 6.71 -1.98 -5.65
N VAL A 124 6.02 -2.32 -6.74
CA VAL A 124 6.05 -1.54 -8.00
C VAL A 124 5.52 -0.12 -7.78
N VAL A 125 4.38 0.03 -7.08
CA VAL A 125 3.84 1.34 -6.72
C VAL A 125 4.86 2.15 -5.94
N MET A 126 5.53 1.55 -4.96
CA MET A 126 6.53 2.24 -4.15
C MET A 126 7.75 2.67 -4.98
N ILE A 127 8.25 1.83 -5.87
CA ILE A 127 9.37 2.17 -6.77
C ILE A 127 8.98 3.36 -7.65
N ILE A 128 7.77 3.35 -8.23
CA ILE A 128 7.28 4.47 -9.04
C ILE A 128 7.14 5.74 -8.22
N CYS A 129 6.61 5.64 -6.98
CA CYS A 129 6.53 6.76 -6.07
C CYS A 129 7.92 7.35 -5.77
N VAL A 130 8.96 6.53 -5.60
CA VAL A 130 10.34 6.99 -5.42
C VAL A 130 10.83 7.75 -6.66
N ILE A 131 10.67 7.17 -7.85
CA ILE A 131 11.10 7.78 -9.10
C ILE A 131 10.41 9.13 -9.32
N VAL A 132 9.08 9.17 -9.14
CA VAL A 132 8.32 10.40 -9.32
C VAL A 132 8.67 11.44 -8.25
N ASN A 133 8.98 11.00 -7.01
CA ASN A 133 9.38 11.90 -5.93
C ASN A 133 10.68 12.67 -6.23
N LEU A 134 11.46 12.25 -7.23
CA LEU A 134 12.61 13.03 -7.73
C LEU A 134 12.18 14.42 -8.21
N LYS A 135 11.01 14.52 -8.85
CA LYS A 135 10.49 15.77 -9.44
C LYS A 135 9.22 16.26 -8.76
N TRP A 136 8.32 15.37 -8.37
CA TRP A 136 7.00 15.71 -7.86
C TRP A 136 6.62 14.83 -6.66
N LYS A 137 6.15 15.46 -5.56
CA LYS A 137 5.82 14.80 -4.31
C LYS A 137 4.46 14.10 -4.42
N LEU A 138 4.42 12.78 -4.66
CA LEU A 138 3.18 12.01 -4.64
C LEU A 138 2.70 11.67 -3.23
N SER A 139 1.39 11.45 -3.08
CA SER A 139 0.80 10.95 -1.83
C SER A 139 0.83 9.42 -1.80
N GLU A 140 1.71 8.84 -0.97
CA GLU A 140 1.81 7.39 -0.76
C GLU A 140 0.51 6.78 -0.21
N HIS A 141 -0.18 7.50 0.69
CA HIS A 141 -1.47 7.08 1.22
C HIS A 141 -2.50 6.90 0.09
N MET A 142 -2.51 7.85 -0.85
CA MET A 142 -3.42 7.78 -1.99
C MET A 142 -3.00 6.74 -3.03
N ALA A 143 -1.68 6.55 -3.21
CA ALA A 143 -1.17 5.45 -4.01
C ALA A 143 -1.60 4.08 -3.44
N GLY A 144 -1.56 3.92 -2.12
CA GLY A 144 -2.09 2.73 -1.46
C GLY A 144 -3.60 2.56 -1.65
N ALA A 145 -4.39 3.63 -1.46
CA ALA A 145 -5.84 3.58 -1.68
C ALA A 145 -6.21 3.24 -3.14
N GLY A 146 -5.50 3.85 -4.11
CA GLY A 146 -5.65 3.50 -5.52
C GLY A 146 -5.28 2.04 -5.81
N ALA A 147 -4.21 1.54 -5.17
CA ALA A 147 -3.79 0.14 -5.33
C ALA A 147 -4.84 -0.85 -4.81
N VAL A 148 -5.55 -0.54 -3.72
CA VAL A 148 -6.67 -1.38 -3.24
C VAL A 148 -7.78 -1.44 -4.28
N ILE A 149 -8.18 -0.31 -4.85
CA ILE A 149 -9.26 -0.25 -5.85
C ILE A 149 -8.84 -0.98 -7.13
N GLY A 150 -7.64 -0.73 -7.66
CA GLY A 150 -7.10 -1.44 -8.82
C GLY A 150 -6.97 -2.95 -8.58
N GLY A 151 -6.53 -3.35 -7.39
CA GLY A 151 -6.45 -4.73 -6.96
C GLY A 151 -7.82 -5.41 -6.91
N LEU A 152 -8.84 -4.75 -6.33
CA LEU A 152 -10.21 -5.28 -6.30
C LEU A 152 -10.78 -5.52 -7.70
N VAL A 153 -10.56 -4.59 -8.63
CA VAL A 153 -10.97 -4.75 -10.02
C VAL A 153 -10.25 -5.92 -10.68
N ALA A 154 -8.93 -6.02 -10.51
CA ALA A 154 -8.14 -7.12 -11.06
C ALA A 154 -8.56 -8.47 -10.50
N PHE A 155 -8.76 -8.57 -9.18
CA PHE A 155 -9.24 -9.80 -8.53
C PHE A 155 -10.65 -10.18 -8.92
N SER A 156 -11.53 -9.19 -9.18
CA SER A 156 -12.89 -9.49 -9.70
C SER A 156 -12.84 -10.16 -11.07
N ALA A 157 -11.94 -9.70 -11.93
CA ALA A 157 -11.70 -10.32 -13.24
C ALA A 157 -11.07 -11.71 -13.12
N LEU A 158 -10.13 -11.90 -12.15
CA LEU A 158 -9.45 -13.17 -11.94
C LEU A 158 -10.37 -14.25 -11.38
N PHE A 159 -11.24 -13.89 -10.46
CA PHE A 159 -12.07 -14.82 -9.69
C PHE A 159 -13.56 -14.77 -10.02
N SER A 160 -13.94 -13.97 -11.03
CA SER A 160 -15.31 -13.82 -11.52
C SER A 160 -16.33 -13.51 -10.40
N TYR A 161 -15.94 -12.67 -9.41
CA TYR A 161 -16.84 -12.23 -8.36
C TYR A 161 -17.23 -10.75 -8.52
N ASN A 162 -18.38 -10.36 -7.95
CA ASN A 162 -18.84 -8.98 -8.00
C ASN A 162 -18.30 -8.15 -6.81
N PRO A 163 -17.37 -7.21 -7.05
CA PRO A 163 -16.74 -6.41 -5.99
C PRO A 163 -17.46 -5.10 -5.68
N VAL A 164 -18.67 -4.83 -6.27
CA VAL A 164 -19.28 -3.50 -6.29
C VAL A 164 -19.37 -2.87 -4.90
N TRP A 165 -19.84 -3.60 -3.90
CA TRP A 165 -19.96 -3.07 -2.53
C TRP A 165 -18.62 -2.67 -1.92
N TRP A 166 -17.59 -3.48 -2.18
CA TRP A 166 -16.21 -3.17 -1.73
C TRP A 166 -15.63 -1.99 -2.48
N LEU A 167 -15.89 -1.88 -3.79
CA LEU A 167 -15.46 -0.74 -4.59
C LEU A 167 -16.12 0.55 -4.09
N CYS A 168 -17.43 0.56 -3.85
CA CYS A 168 -18.11 1.71 -3.28
C CYS A 168 -17.52 2.12 -1.94
N LEU A 169 -17.29 1.16 -1.03
CA LEU A 169 -16.68 1.42 0.26
C LEU A 169 -15.28 2.02 0.14
N PHE A 170 -14.38 1.40 -0.66
CA PHE A 170 -13.00 1.87 -0.77
C PHE A 170 -12.87 3.17 -1.57
N ILE A 171 -13.77 3.46 -2.50
CA ILE A 171 -13.83 4.77 -3.17
C ILE A 171 -14.18 5.87 -2.15
N LEU A 172 -15.18 5.63 -1.28
CA LEU A 172 -15.52 6.57 -0.21
C LEU A 172 -14.36 6.76 0.77
N VAL A 173 -13.72 5.65 1.20
CA VAL A 173 -12.55 5.71 2.08
C VAL A 173 -11.40 6.48 1.42
N ALA A 174 -11.14 6.27 0.13
CA ALA A 174 -10.13 7.02 -0.62
C ALA A 174 -10.45 8.52 -0.67
N GLY A 175 -11.71 8.88 -0.88
CA GLY A 175 -12.15 10.29 -0.84
C GLY A 175 -11.91 10.94 0.52
N VAL A 176 -12.30 10.26 1.59
CA VAL A 176 -12.07 10.73 2.98
C VAL A 176 -10.57 10.85 3.29
N LEU A 177 -9.78 9.84 2.89
CA LEU A 177 -8.34 9.85 3.10
C LEU A 177 -7.65 10.98 2.31
N GLY A 178 -8.03 11.18 1.03
CA GLY A 178 -7.50 12.25 0.20
C GLY A 178 -7.81 13.63 0.80
N THR A 179 -9.05 13.84 1.25
CA THR A 179 -9.47 15.05 1.95
C THR A 179 -8.65 15.28 3.23
N ALA A 180 -8.42 14.24 4.03
CA ALA A 180 -7.59 14.32 5.22
C ALA A 180 -6.14 14.76 4.89
N ARG A 181 -5.56 14.27 3.80
CA ARG A 181 -4.19 14.64 3.36
C ARG A 181 -4.10 16.11 2.93
N ILE A 182 -5.16 16.65 2.33
CA ILE A 182 -5.25 18.06 1.93
C ILE A 182 -5.46 18.95 3.15
N ILE A 183 -6.36 18.59 4.07
CA ILE A 183 -6.61 19.33 5.33
C ILE A 183 -5.34 19.45 6.17
N LEU A 184 -4.55 18.37 6.25
CA LEU A 184 -3.27 18.38 6.95
C LEU A 184 -2.17 19.17 6.22
N ARG A 185 -2.45 19.73 5.04
CA ARG A 185 -1.51 20.47 4.18
C ARG A 185 -0.25 19.65 3.85
N HIS A 186 -0.34 18.32 3.90
CA HIS A 186 0.76 17.43 3.56
C HIS A 186 0.93 17.29 2.05
N HIS A 187 -0.18 17.42 1.29
CA HIS A 187 -0.23 17.25 -0.16
C HIS A 187 -1.23 18.19 -0.80
N THR A 188 -0.96 18.58 -2.04
CA THR A 188 -1.90 19.27 -2.93
C THR A 188 -2.89 18.29 -3.56
N LEU A 189 -3.98 18.79 -4.12
CA LEU A 189 -4.96 17.97 -4.84
C LEU A 189 -4.30 17.16 -5.98
N GLY A 190 -3.40 17.80 -6.76
CA GLY A 190 -2.67 17.12 -7.84
C GLY A 190 -1.81 15.95 -7.33
N GLU A 191 -1.11 16.13 -6.21
CA GLU A 191 -0.29 15.06 -5.58
C GLU A 191 -1.16 13.90 -5.04
N VAL A 192 -2.35 14.20 -4.55
CA VAL A 192 -3.35 13.23 -4.10
C VAL A 192 -3.88 12.42 -5.28
N MET A 193 -4.35 13.09 -6.34
CA MET A 193 -4.89 12.44 -7.54
C MET A 193 -3.81 11.67 -8.31
N GLY A 194 -2.61 12.23 -8.43
CA GLY A 194 -1.48 11.55 -9.06
C GLY A 194 -1.07 10.28 -8.32
N GLY A 195 -0.99 10.34 -6.98
CA GLY A 195 -0.74 9.16 -6.16
C GLY A 195 -1.80 8.09 -6.36
N PHE A 196 -3.08 8.47 -6.30
CA PHE A 196 -4.21 7.57 -6.52
C PHE A 196 -4.14 6.89 -7.90
N ALA A 197 -3.91 7.65 -8.96
CA ALA A 197 -3.81 7.13 -10.33
C ALA A 197 -2.65 6.14 -10.48
N VAL A 198 -1.48 6.45 -9.93
CA VAL A 198 -0.32 5.54 -9.93
C VAL A 198 -0.67 4.22 -9.24
N GLY A 199 -1.25 4.27 -8.04
CA GLY A 199 -1.63 3.07 -7.31
C GLY A 199 -2.65 2.21 -8.07
N LEU A 200 -3.70 2.84 -8.60
CA LEU A 200 -4.77 2.18 -9.33
C LEU A 200 -4.23 1.48 -10.59
N ILE A 201 -3.49 2.20 -11.43
CA ILE A 201 -2.99 1.68 -12.71
C ILE A 201 -1.97 0.56 -12.47
N CYS A 202 -0.99 0.78 -11.58
CA CYS A 202 0.04 -0.23 -11.31
C CYS A 202 -0.55 -1.51 -10.74
N SER A 203 -1.46 -1.40 -9.77
CA SER A 203 -2.09 -2.57 -9.15
C SER A 203 -2.97 -3.32 -10.15
N LEU A 204 -3.75 -2.58 -10.94
CA LEU A 204 -4.55 -3.18 -12.02
C LEU A 204 -3.67 -3.94 -13.01
N LEU A 205 -2.58 -3.32 -13.49
CA LEU A 205 -1.68 -3.94 -14.46
C LEU A 205 -0.93 -5.15 -13.89
N VAL A 206 -0.48 -5.10 -12.65
CA VAL A 206 0.29 -6.21 -12.04
C VAL A 206 -0.61 -7.40 -11.71
N LEU A 207 -1.82 -7.16 -11.23
CA LEU A 207 -2.72 -8.22 -10.73
C LEU A 207 -3.69 -8.74 -11.79
N HIS A 208 -3.83 -8.07 -12.93
CA HIS A 208 -4.78 -8.49 -13.97
C HIS A 208 -4.36 -9.83 -14.60
N PRO A 209 -5.32 -10.75 -14.87
CA PRO A 209 -5.01 -12.07 -15.43
C PRO A 209 -4.23 -12.03 -16.74
N LEU A 210 -4.42 -11.00 -17.57
CA LEU A 210 -3.68 -10.82 -18.84
C LEU A 210 -2.19 -10.49 -18.61
N SER A 211 -1.83 -9.84 -17.52
CA SER A 211 -0.43 -9.55 -17.21
C SER A 211 0.37 -10.81 -16.87
N ASN A 212 -0.28 -11.86 -16.39
CA ASN A 212 0.35 -13.19 -16.25
C ASN A 212 0.90 -13.74 -17.57
N ILE A 213 0.23 -13.44 -18.69
CA ILE A 213 0.71 -13.81 -20.03
C ILE A 213 1.98 -13.01 -20.35
N LEU A 214 2.00 -11.72 -20.04
CA LEU A 214 3.16 -10.85 -20.23
C LEU A 214 4.35 -11.27 -19.33
N PHE A 215 4.11 -11.63 -18.07
CA PHE A 215 5.16 -12.15 -17.17
C PHE A 215 5.71 -13.51 -17.62
N ARG A 216 4.92 -14.34 -18.30
CA ARG A 216 5.40 -15.58 -18.90
C ARG A 216 6.26 -15.36 -20.13
N ILE A 217 6.07 -14.25 -20.84
CA ILE A 217 6.85 -13.90 -22.06
C ILE A 217 8.21 -13.30 -21.68
N PHE A 218 8.34 -12.66 -20.50
CA PHE A 218 9.62 -12.10 -20.03
C PHE A 218 10.39 -13.14 -19.19
N PRO A 219 11.42 -13.80 -19.77
CA PRO A 219 12.17 -14.89 -19.09
C PRO A 219 12.90 -14.40 -17.82
N LEU A 220 13.27 -13.12 -17.74
CA LEU A 220 13.94 -12.55 -16.57
C LEU A 220 13.02 -12.50 -15.33
N LEU A 221 11.74 -12.25 -15.52
CA LEU A 221 10.74 -12.26 -14.44
C LEU A 221 10.39 -13.71 -14.05
N ARG A 222 10.43 -14.62 -15.00
CA ARG A 222 10.22 -16.05 -14.74
C ARG A 222 11.29 -16.62 -13.81
N ALA A 223 12.54 -16.17 -13.92
CA ALA A 223 13.64 -16.59 -13.05
C ALA A 223 13.51 -16.09 -11.60
N LEU A 224 12.74 -15.02 -11.37
CA LEU A 224 12.42 -14.50 -10.03
C LEU A 224 11.23 -15.22 -9.37
N PHE A 225 10.44 -15.99 -10.17
CA PHE A 225 9.20 -16.65 -9.72
C PHE A 225 9.24 -18.19 -9.91
N ASN A 226 10.34 -18.77 -10.38
CA ASN A 226 10.68 -20.19 -10.34
C ASN A 226 11.73 -20.43 -9.26
#